data_281e356a5318c0a7eb8c48c116de5688
#
_entry.id   281e356a5318c0a7eb8c48c116de5688
#
_cell.length_a   1.000
_cell.length_b   1.000
_cell.length_c   1.000
_cell.angle_alpha   90.00
_cell.angle_beta   90.00
_cell.angle_gamma   90.00
#
_symmetry.space_group_name_H-M   'P 1'
#
loop_
_entity.id
_entity.type
_entity.pdbx_description
1 polymer ?
#
loop_
_entity_poly.entity_id
_entity_poly.type
_entity_poly.pdbx_seq_one_letter_code
_entity_poly.pdbx_strand_id
1 'polypeptide(L)'
;MAAITAALVKELRERTGAGMLDCKKALEAHDGDIEKAIDYLREKGIAKAVKKAGRIAAEGLIFDEATPDHKKAVILEFNSETDFVAKNPEFKEFGKKLVKIALEKNAHSLEELNEAKIEGDKKVSEALQELIAKIGENMNLRRLAVVTAKDGFVQTYSHLGGKLGVIVEMSGEATDANLEKAKNIAMHVAAMDPKYLSEAEVTTNDLEHEKEIARKQLEEEGKPAAIIEKILVGKMNKFYEENCLVDQIYVRAENKETVAQYAGDIKVLGFERFKVGDGIEKKEEDFAAEVAAQING
;
A
#
# COMPACT_ATOMS: atom_id res chain seq x y z
N MET A 1 10.02 45.00 -20.29
CA MET A 1 9.46 43.60 -20.20
C MET A 1 10.06 42.81 -21.33
N ALA A 2 10.80 41.74 -21.01
CA ALA A 2 11.31 40.83 -22.03
C ALA A 2 10.14 40.14 -22.74
N ALA A 3 10.21 39.99 -24.07
CA ALA A 3 9.17 39.32 -24.83
C ALA A 3 9.17 37.82 -24.48
N ILE A 4 8.09 37.34 -23.89
CA ILE A 4 7.94 35.93 -23.58
C ILE A 4 7.68 35.17 -24.89
N THR A 5 8.71 34.47 -25.37
CA THR A 5 8.63 33.71 -26.62
C THR A 5 8.08 32.31 -26.39
N ALA A 6 7.48 31.69 -27.42
CA ALA A 6 7.03 30.29 -27.37
C ALA A 6 8.19 29.33 -27.07
N ALA A 7 9.40 29.62 -27.50
CA ALA A 7 10.60 28.84 -27.21
C ALA A 7 10.93 28.87 -25.71
N LEU A 8 10.86 30.02 -25.07
CA LEU A 8 11.11 30.18 -23.62
C LEU A 8 10.08 29.42 -22.78
N VAL A 9 8.81 29.46 -23.18
CA VAL A 9 7.72 28.69 -22.55
C VAL A 9 7.94 27.21 -22.71
N LYS A 10 8.38 26.74 -23.89
CA LYS A 10 8.71 25.35 -24.16
C LYS A 10 9.88 24.87 -23.30
N GLU A 11 10.94 25.64 -23.22
CA GLU A 11 12.12 25.35 -22.39
C GLU A 11 11.74 25.20 -20.92
N LEU A 12 10.99 26.17 -20.36
CA LEU A 12 10.53 26.10 -18.98
C LEU A 12 9.65 24.87 -18.72
N ARG A 13 8.78 24.53 -19.68
CA ARG A 13 7.95 23.33 -19.59
C ARG A 13 8.77 22.04 -19.62
N GLU A 14 9.78 21.93 -20.47
CA GLU A 14 10.67 20.77 -20.54
C GLU A 14 11.45 20.58 -19.23
N ARG A 15 11.87 21.67 -18.59
CA ARG A 15 12.60 21.66 -17.31
C ARG A 15 11.71 21.36 -16.10
N THR A 16 10.43 21.78 -16.11
CA THR A 16 9.56 21.71 -14.93
C THR A 16 8.41 20.70 -15.04
N GLY A 17 8.07 20.29 -16.27
CA GLY A 17 6.87 19.49 -16.54
C GLY A 17 5.53 20.21 -16.27
N ALA A 18 5.56 21.50 -15.92
CA ALA A 18 4.35 22.30 -15.64
C ALA A 18 3.51 22.55 -16.90
N GLY A 19 2.23 22.87 -16.71
CA GLY A 19 1.32 23.20 -17.82
C GLY A 19 1.79 24.44 -18.59
N MET A 20 1.56 24.48 -19.93
CA MET A 20 2.02 25.57 -20.79
C MET A 20 1.54 26.96 -20.35
N LEU A 21 0.28 27.06 -19.86
CA LEU A 21 -0.28 28.32 -19.36
C LEU A 21 0.38 28.74 -18.03
N ASP A 22 0.70 27.78 -17.15
CA ASP A 22 1.40 28.08 -15.89
C ASP A 22 2.83 28.53 -16.16
N CYS A 23 3.54 27.89 -17.10
CA CYS A 23 4.88 28.33 -17.54
C CYS A 23 4.86 29.75 -18.12
N LYS A 24 3.89 30.06 -18.99
CA LYS A 24 3.75 31.41 -19.55
C LYS A 24 3.52 32.44 -18.45
N LYS A 25 2.57 32.20 -17.53
CA LYS A 25 2.30 33.09 -16.39
C LYS A 25 3.51 33.26 -15.47
N ALA A 26 4.27 32.21 -15.22
CA ALA A 26 5.48 32.28 -14.41
C ALA A 26 6.54 33.16 -15.05
N LEU A 27 6.78 33.00 -16.35
CA LEU A 27 7.72 33.87 -17.11
C LEU A 27 7.26 35.33 -17.17
N GLU A 28 5.96 35.56 -17.38
CA GLU A 28 5.39 36.92 -17.35
C GLU A 28 5.58 37.59 -15.99
N ALA A 29 5.39 36.86 -14.89
CA ALA A 29 5.54 37.35 -13.52
C ALA A 29 7.01 37.70 -13.15
N HIS A 30 7.98 37.11 -13.86
CA HIS A 30 9.41 37.24 -13.58
C HIS A 30 10.22 37.72 -14.78
N ASP A 31 9.62 38.55 -15.67
CA ASP A 31 10.25 39.20 -16.80
C ASP A 31 11.07 38.27 -17.72
N GLY A 32 10.67 36.98 -17.84
CA GLY A 32 11.35 35.98 -18.65
C GLY A 32 12.54 35.29 -17.97
N ASP A 33 12.80 35.55 -16.70
CA ASP A 33 13.84 34.87 -15.91
C ASP A 33 13.41 33.43 -15.62
N ILE A 34 14.08 32.47 -16.28
CA ILE A 34 13.74 31.06 -16.18
C ILE A 34 13.93 30.54 -14.77
N GLU A 35 15.01 30.88 -14.07
CA GLU A 35 15.29 30.35 -12.73
C GLU A 35 14.25 30.83 -11.71
N LYS A 36 13.92 32.14 -11.73
CA LYS A 36 12.85 32.67 -10.89
C LYS A 36 11.47 32.09 -11.25
N ALA A 37 11.23 31.83 -12.53
CA ALA A 37 10.00 31.19 -12.97
C ALA A 37 9.90 29.71 -12.49
N ILE A 38 11.02 28.99 -12.40
CA ILE A 38 11.09 27.65 -11.81
C ILE A 38 10.72 27.72 -10.32
N ASP A 39 11.35 28.60 -9.55
CA ASP A 39 11.06 28.77 -8.12
C ASP A 39 9.59 29.14 -7.88
N TYR A 40 9.07 30.08 -8.66
CA TYR A 40 7.66 30.47 -8.61
C TYR A 40 6.70 29.30 -8.91
N LEU A 41 7.02 28.48 -9.92
CA LEU A 41 6.23 27.31 -10.25
C LEU A 41 6.29 26.25 -9.13
N ARG A 42 7.44 26.09 -8.49
CA ARG A 42 7.64 25.21 -7.35
C ARG A 42 6.78 25.66 -6.16
N GLU A 43 6.84 26.92 -5.77
CA GLU A 43 6.01 27.50 -4.70
C GLU A 43 4.51 27.35 -4.99
N LYS A 44 4.09 27.67 -6.22
CA LYS A 44 2.70 27.48 -6.67
C LYS A 44 2.28 26.02 -6.70
N GLY A 45 3.19 25.12 -7.06
CA GLY A 45 2.97 23.68 -7.06
C GLY A 45 2.72 23.15 -5.66
N ILE A 46 3.52 23.56 -4.67
CA ILE A 46 3.32 23.23 -3.27
C ILE A 46 1.95 23.71 -2.79
N ALA A 47 1.56 24.95 -3.08
CA ALA A 47 0.25 25.47 -2.70
C ALA A 47 -0.92 24.71 -3.34
N LYS A 48 -0.76 24.26 -4.60
CA LYS A 48 -1.76 23.40 -5.28
C LYS A 48 -1.83 22.00 -4.65
N ALA A 49 -0.70 21.41 -4.28
CA ALA A 49 -0.64 20.10 -3.63
C ALA A 49 -1.34 20.13 -2.27
N VAL A 50 -1.07 21.15 -1.45
CA VAL A 50 -1.73 21.35 -0.14
C VAL A 50 -3.26 21.43 -0.27
N LYS A 51 -3.76 22.16 -1.29
CA LYS A 51 -5.22 22.26 -1.53
C LYS A 51 -5.87 20.91 -1.91
N LYS A 52 -5.10 19.96 -2.41
CA LYS A 52 -5.57 18.62 -2.81
C LYS A 52 -5.45 17.59 -1.71
N ALA A 53 -4.67 17.84 -0.68
CA ALA A 53 -4.39 16.87 0.40
C ALA A 53 -5.63 16.33 1.11
N GLY A 54 -6.75 17.07 1.09
CA GLY A 54 -8.04 16.63 1.64
C GLY A 54 -8.89 15.76 0.71
N ARG A 55 -8.45 15.50 -0.53
CA ARG A 55 -9.22 14.65 -1.45
C ARG A 55 -8.95 13.17 -1.17
N ILE A 56 -9.98 12.35 -1.31
CA ILE A 56 -9.86 10.90 -1.10
C ILE A 56 -8.98 10.29 -2.19
N ALA A 57 -7.90 9.62 -1.77
CA ALA A 57 -7.00 8.87 -2.64
C ALA A 57 -7.09 7.38 -2.25
N ALA A 58 -8.07 6.67 -2.81
CA ALA A 58 -8.37 5.27 -2.51
C ALA A 58 -7.90 4.29 -3.59
N GLU A 59 -7.39 4.82 -4.72
CA GLU A 59 -6.70 4.06 -5.76
C GLU A 59 -5.18 4.11 -5.51
N GLY A 60 -4.37 3.49 -6.36
CA GLY A 60 -2.91 3.48 -6.21
C GLY A 60 -2.32 2.10 -6.44
N LEU A 61 -1.10 1.89 -5.93
CA LEU A 61 -0.37 0.64 -6.00
C LEU A 61 0.35 0.34 -4.67
N ILE A 62 0.57 -0.95 -4.46
CA ILE A 62 1.51 -1.46 -3.47
C ILE A 62 2.85 -1.68 -4.18
N PHE A 63 3.91 -1.18 -3.59
CA PHE A 63 5.28 -1.40 -4.00
C PHE A 63 6.00 -2.23 -2.95
N ASP A 64 6.79 -3.17 -3.39
CA ASP A 64 7.58 -4.03 -2.54
C ASP A 64 8.99 -4.20 -3.11
N GLU A 65 9.96 -4.37 -2.25
CA GLU A 65 11.35 -4.65 -2.60
C GLU A 65 11.97 -5.47 -1.47
N ALA A 66 12.83 -6.44 -1.82
CA ALA A 66 13.63 -7.18 -0.87
C ALA A 66 15.12 -7.02 -1.17
N THR A 67 15.96 -7.09 -0.14
CA THR A 67 17.41 -7.12 -0.33
C THR A 67 17.83 -8.41 -1.05
N PRO A 68 18.92 -8.39 -1.84
CA PRO A 68 19.38 -9.57 -2.57
C PRO A 68 19.73 -10.78 -1.70
N ASP A 69 20.05 -10.57 -0.44
CA ASP A 69 20.30 -11.60 0.57
C ASP A 69 19.03 -12.09 1.29
N HIS A 70 17.88 -11.55 0.90
CA HIS A 70 16.58 -11.83 1.52
C HIS A 70 16.52 -11.61 3.04
N LYS A 71 17.38 -10.72 3.59
CA LYS A 71 17.37 -10.40 5.02
C LYS A 71 16.41 -9.27 5.37
N LYS A 72 16.06 -8.44 4.41
CA LYS A 72 15.15 -7.31 4.63
C LYS A 72 14.20 -7.15 3.44
N ALA A 73 12.96 -6.79 3.73
CA ALA A 73 11.98 -6.40 2.73
C ALA A 73 11.18 -5.17 3.19
N VAL A 74 10.69 -4.43 2.20
CA VAL A 74 9.82 -3.27 2.40
C VAL A 74 8.56 -3.47 1.58
N ILE A 75 7.45 -3.04 2.13
CA ILE A 75 6.16 -2.89 1.44
C ILE A 75 5.60 -1.50 1.71
N LEU A 76 5.14 -0.81 0.68
CA LEU A 76 4.63 0.56 0.73
C LEU A 76 3.31 0.65 -0.02
N GLU A 77 2.28 1.21 0.59
CA GLU A 77 1.06 1.65 -0.10
C GLU A 77 1.19 3.10 -0.52
N PHE A 78 1.17 3.33 -1.83
CA PHE A 78 1.18 4.65 -2.46
C PHE A 78 -0.13 4.87 -3.20
N ASN A 79 -0.94 5.82 -2.72
CA ASN A 79 -2.29 6.07 -3.21
C ASN A 79 -2.36 7.24 -4.18
N SER A 80 -3.40 7.21 -5.03
CA SER A 80 -3.83 8.26 -5.95
C SER A 80 -5.37 8.38 -5.93
N GLU A 81 -5.92 9.47 -6.51
CA GLU A 81 -7.37 9.63 -6.62
C GLU A 81 -7.95 8.62 -7.60
N THR A 82 -7.28 8.39 -8.75
CA THR A 82 -7.75 7.52 -9.83
C THR A 82 -6.79 6.38 -10.15
N ASP A 83 -7.32 5.31 -10.76
CA ASP A 83 -6.53 4.21 -11.30
C ASP A 83 -5.73 4.60 -12.55
N PHE A 84 -6.11 5.67 -13.25
CA PHE A 84 -5.35 6.23 -14.37
C PHE A 84 -3.99 6.73 -13.91
N VAL A 85 -3.93 7.44 -12.78
CA VAL A 85 -2.67 7.88 -12.18
C VAL A 85 -1.85 6.69 -11.69
N ALA A 86 -2.48 5.69 -11.08
CA ALA A 86 -1.80 4.46 -10.66
C ALA A 86 -1.12 3.72 -11.85
N LYS A 87 -1.62 3.89 -13.08
CA LYS A 87 -1.03 3.33 -14.31
C LYS A 87 0.06 4.23 -14.91
N ASN A 88 0.17 5.50 -14.49
CA ASN A 88 1.13 6.46 -15.02
C ASN A 88 2.57 6.00 -14.76
N PRO A 89 3.46 6.03 -15.76
CA PRO A 89 4.87 5.63 -15.60
C PRO A 89 5.60 6.42 -14.50
N GLU A 90 5.40 7.74 -14.39
CA GLU A 90 6.06 8.57 -13.38
C GLU A 90 5.63 8.19 -11.96
N PHE A 91 4.33 7.89 -11.74
CA PHE A 91 3.83 7.39 -10.48
C PHE A 91 4.51 6.05 -10.10
N LYS A 92 4.59 5.12 -11.06
CA LYS A 92 5.23 3.81 -10.84
C LYS A 92 6.71 3.93 -10.55
N GLU A 93 7.41 4.78 -11.29
CA GLU A 93 8.84 5.04 -11.08
C GLU A 93 9.11 5.66 -9.72
N PHE A 94 8.28 6.61 -9.32
CA PHE A 94 8.38 7.25 -8.02
C PHE A 94 8.18 6.21 -6.90
N GLY A 95 7.13 5.39 -6.96
CA GLY A 95 6.89 4.34 -5.97
C GLY A 95 8.03 3.33 -5.86
N LYS A 96 8.62 2.90 -6.98
CA LYS A 96 9.81 2.02 -6.99
C LYS A 96 11.03 2.69 -6.35
N LYS A 97 11.25 3.98 -6.59
CA LYS A 97 12.34 4.72 -5.93
C LYS A 97 12.13 4.77 -4.41
N LEU A 98 10.88 4.96 -3.96
CA LEU A 98 10.55 5.04 -2.54
C LEU A 98 10.88 3.77 -1.76
N VAL A 99 10.52 2.58 -2.27
CA VAL A 99 10.84 1.33 -1.57
C VAL A 99 12.35 1.07 -1.53
N LYS A 100 13.10 1.45 -2.57
CA LYS A 100 14.58 1.37 -2.55
C LYS A 100 15.17 2.31 -1.50
N ILE A 101 14.70 3.55 -1.43
CA ILE A 101 15.14 4.51 -0.42
C ILE A 101 14.80 3.99 0.99
N ALA A 102 13.61 3.44 1.19
CA ALA A 102 13.22 2.88 2.48
C ALA A 102 14.13 1.73 2.91
N LEU A 103 14.52 0.84 1.99
CA LEU A 103 15.51 -0.22 2.25
C LEU A 103 16.89 0.33 2.58
N GLU A 104 17.42 1.22 1.73
CA GLU A 104 18.78 1.77 1.86
C GLU A 104 18.94 2.62 3.12
N LYS A 105 17.94 3.42 3.46
CA LYS A 105 17.95 4.31 4.64
C LYS A 105 17.44 3.64 5.90
N ASN A 106 16.95 2.40 5.79
CA ASN A 106 16.31 1.69 6.89
C ASN A 106 15.17 2.52 7.53
N ALA A 107 14.32 3.11 6.68
CA ALA A 107 13.22 3.95 7.13
C ALA A 107 12.08 3.07 7.65
N HIS A 108 11.79 3.13 8.94
CA HIS A 108 10.75 2.33 9.60
C HIS A 108 9.41 3.05 9.72
N SER A 109 9.35 4.31 9.33
CA SER A 109 8.10 5.10 9.36
C SER A 109 7.95 5.95 8.09
N LEU A 110 6.72 6.41 7.84
CA LEU A 110 6.43 7.33 6.74
C LEU A 110 7.11 8.69 6.97
N GLU A 111 7.26 9.10 8.20
CA GLU A 111 7.97 10.33 8.60
C GLU A 111 9.43 10.25 8.18
N GLU A 112 10.11 9.16 8.53
CA GLU A 112 11.52 8.91 8.15
C GLU A 112 11.68 8.86 6.62
N LEU A 113 10.75 8.19 5.92
CA LEU A 113 10.77 8.11 4.47
C LEU A 113 10.57 9.50 3.83
N ASN A 114 9.64 10.29 4.34
CA ASN A 114 9.36 11.65 3.83
C ASN A 114 10.54 12.60 3.99
N GLU A 115 11.34 12.43 5.05
CA GLU A 115 12.55 13.22 5.32
C GLU A 115 13.79 12.71 4.56
N ALA A 116 13.73 11.50 4.02
CA ALA A 116 14.84 10.92 3.26
C ALA A 116 15.07 11.70 1.96
N LYS A 117 16.34 11.73 1.51
CA LYS A 117 16.73 12.36 0.24
C LYS A 117 16.45 11.41 -0.93
N ILE A 118 15.79 11.91 -1.98
CA ILE A 118 15.44 11.15 -3.18
C ILE A 118 16.38 11.47 -4.36
N GLU A 119 16.72 12.76 -4.55
CA GLU A 119 17.62 13.24 -5.61
C GLU A 119 18.42 14.44 -5.09
N GLY A 120 19.75 14.34 -5.03
CA GLY A 120 20.60 15.39 -4.46
C GLY A 120 20.18 15.69 -3.01
N ASP A 121 19.82 16.94 -2.73
CA ASP A 121 19.38 17.37 -1.41
C ASP A 121 17.83 17.38 -1.25
N LYS A 122 17.10 17.08 -2.32
CA LYS A 122 15.63 17.08 -2.34
C LYS A 122 15.07 15.94 -1.47
N LYS A 123 14.14 16.28 -0.57
CA LYS A 123 13.43 15.30 0.25
C LYS A 123 12.33 14.57 -0.54
N VAL A 124 11.96 13.38 -0.10
CA VAL A 124 10.82 12.63 -0.65
C VAL A 124 9.53 13.46 -0.58
N SER A 125 9.27 14.12 0.55
CA SER A 125 8.10 14.99 0.73
C SER A 125 8.02 16.12 -0.31
N GLU A 126 9.15 16.75 -0.64
CA GLU A 126 9.21 17.81 -1.66
C GLU A 126 8.95 17.23 -3.07
N ALA A 127 9.61 16.11 -3.39
CA ALA A 127 9.42 15.44 -4.68
C ALA A 127 7.98 14.92 -4.88
N LEU A 128 7.33 14.45 -3.81
CA LEU A 128 5.91 14.06 -3.84
C LEU A 128 5.01 15.27 -4.15
N GLN A 129 5.26 16.42 -3.53
CA GLN A 129 4.50 17.65 -3.80
C GLN A 129 4.66 18.10 -5.25
N GLU A 130 5.88 18.02 -5.81
CA GLU A 130 6.13 18.31 -7.22
C GLU A 130 5.36 17.34 -8.14
N LEU A 131 5.35 16.05 -7.82
CA LEU A 131 4.60 15.04 -8.58
C LEU A 131 3.09 15.32 -8.54
N ILE A 132 2.53 15.65 -7.36
CA ILE A 132 1.13 16.06 -7.19
C ILE A 132 0.81 17.30 -8.03
N ALA A 133 1.70 18.29 -8.03
CA ALA A 133 1.52 19.51 -8.81
C ALA A 133 1.53 19.23 -10.31
N LYS A 134 2.40 18.32 -10.77
CA LYS A 134 2.57 17.94 -12.18
C LYS A 134 1.42 17.12 -12.71
N ILE A 135 1.04 16.05 -12.00
CA ILE A 135 -0.02 15.12 -12.41
C ILE A 135 -1.40 15.71 -12.17
N GLY A 136 -1.57 16.49 -11.11
CA GLY A 136 -2.83 17.19 -10.84
C GLY A 136 -3.81 16.45 -9.95
N GLU A 137 -3.46 15.28 -9.39
CA GLU A 137 -4.25 14.53 -8.41
C GLU A 137 -3.58 14.54 -7.04
N ASN A 138 -4.37 14.31 -5.98
CA ASN A 138 -3.83 13.99 -4.66
C ASN A 138 -3.13 12.64 -4.69
N MET A 139 -1.96 12.57 -4.08
CA MET A 139 -1.20 11.32 -3.89
C MET A 139 -0.70 11.25 -2.45
N ASN A 140 -0.69 10.06 -1.88
CA ASN A 140 -0.41 9.87 -0.47
C ASN A 140 0.40 8.61 -0.21
N LEU A 141 1.49 8.71 0.55
CA LEU A 141 2.17 7.57 1.16
C LEU A 141 1.33 7.17 2.38
N ARG A 142 0.66 6.03 2.31
CA ARG A 142 -0.36 5.68 3.31
C ARG A 142 0.15 4.74 4.39
N ARG A 143 0.83 3.68 4.00
CA ARG A 143 1.36 2.65 4.89
C ARG A 143 2.72 2.20 4.43
N LEU A 144 3.60 1.95 5.38
CA LEU A 144 4.94 1.41 5.17
C LEU A 144 5.18 0.32 6.21
N ALA A 145 5.68 -0.82 5.78
CA ALA A 145 6.24 -1.82 6.67
C ALA A 145 7.62 -2.26 6.19
N VAL A 146 8.52 -2.42 7.15
CA VAL A 146 9.88 -2.93 6.92
C VAL A 146 10.06 -4.16 7.79
N VAL A 147 10.28 -5.29 7.16
CA VAL A 147 10.52 -6.57 7.82
C VAL A 147 12.00 -6.89 7.71
N THR A 148 12.64 -7.16 8.85
CA THR A 148 14.04 -7.60 8.92
C THR A 148 14.08 -8.96 9.57
N ALA A 149 14.47 -9.99 8.82
CA ALA A 149 14.63 -11.34 9.35
C ALA A 149 15.81 -11.41 10.29
N LYS A 150 15.58 -11.84 11.55
CA LYS A 150 16.64 -12.05 12.53
C LYS A 150 17.36 -13.39 12.29
N ASP A 151 16.58 -14.46 12.23
CA ASP A 151 17.07 -15.85 12.11
C ASP A 151 16.35 -16.57 10.95
N GLY A 152 16.40 -15.98 9.76
CA GLY A 152 15.66 -16.52 8.62
C GLY A 152 15.81 -15.66 7.38
N PHE A 153 14.73 -15.58 6.62
CA PHE A 153 14.68 -14.79 5.39
C PHE A 153 13.27 -14.22 5.16
N VAL A 154 13.18 -13.24 4.26
CA VAL A 154 11.93 -12.64 3.82
C VAL A 154 11.71 -12.89 2.34
N GLN A 155 10.44 -13.02 1.96
CA GLN A 155 10.00 -13.12 0.56
C GLN A 155 8.84 -12.19 0.32
N THR A 156 8.88 -11.45 -0.81
CA THR A 156 7.78 -10.58 -1.24
C THR A 156 6.95 -11.25 -2.33
N TYR A 157 5.69 -10.83 -2.43
CA TYR A 157 4.79 -11.21 -3.51
C TYR A 157 3.85 -10.07 -3.85
N SER A 158 3.85 -9.66 -5.13
CA SER A 158 2.92 -8.67 -5.68
C SER A 158 1.83 -9.35 -6.51
N HIS A 159 0.58 -9.00 -6.28
CA HIS A 159 -0.59 -9.56 -6.95
C HIS A 159 -1.43 -8.48 -7.65
N LEU A 160 -2.19 -8.89 -8.69
CA LEU A 160 -3.09 -8.02 -9.46
C LEU A 160 -2.41 -6.73 -9.95
N GLY A 161 -1.17 -6.83 -10.43
CA GLY A 161 -0.43 -5.70 -10.97
C GLY A 161 -0.09 -4.62 -9.93
N GLY A 162 0.12 -5.03 -8.67
CA GLY A 162 0.44 -4.13 -7.56
C GLY A 162 -0.76 -3.65 -6.76
N LYS A 163 -1.96 -4.22 -6.95
CA LYS A 163 -3.13 -3.88 -6.11
C LYS A 163 -3.11 -4.56 -4.75
N LEU A 164 -2.31 -5.58 -4.60
CA LEU A 164 -2.08 -6.29 -3.36
C LEU A 164 -0.61 -6.71 -3.27
N GLY A 165 0.00 -6.52 -2.11
CA GLY A 165 1.36 -6.95 -1.82
C GLY A 165 1.43 -7.70 -0.50
N VAL A 166 2.38 -8.63 -0.41
CA VAL A 166 2.63 -9.46 0.77
C VAL A 166 4.12 -9.57 1.01
N ILE A 167 4.53 -9.51 2.28
CA ILE A 167 5.81 -9.98 2.76
C ILE A 167 5.54 -11.17 3.67
N VAL A 168 6.32 -12.25 3.55
CA VAL A 168 6.38 -13.32 4.55
C VAL A 168 7.79 -13.41 5.12
N GLU A 169 7.90 -13.58 6.43
CA GLU A 169 9.15 -13.91 7.13
C GLU A 169 9.15 -15.41 7.45
N MET A 170 10.24 -16.07 7.08
CA MET A 170 10.40 -17.53 7.24
C MET A 170 11.67 -17.84 8.03
N SER A 171 11.67 -18.91 8.80
CA SER A 171 12.89 -19.46 9.41
C SER A 171 13.76 -20.19 8.38
N GLY A 172 15.03 -20.43 8.72
CA GLY A 172 15.94 -21.19 7.88
C GLY A 172 16.69 -20.34 6.85
N GLU A 173 17.27 -21.01 5.85
CA GLU A 173 18.10 -20.35 4.83
C GLU A 173 17.28 -20.03 3.57
N ALA A 174 17.65 -18.95 2.87
CA ALA A 174 17.05 -18.49 1.63
C ALA A 174 17.53 -19.31 0.42
N THR A 175 17.34 -20.63 0.44
CA THR A 175 17.60 -21.49 -0.73
C THR A 175 16.50 -21.30 -1.78
N ASP A 176 16.77 -21.64 -3.04
CA ASP A 176 15.77 -21.52 -4.12
C ASP A 176 14.47 -22.29 -3.77
N ALA A 177 14.58 -23.47 -3.19
CA ALA A 177 13.43 -24.26 -2.77
C ALA A 177 12.63 -23.58 -1.65
N ASN A 178 13.31 -22.99 -0.67
CA ASN A 178 12.66 -22.27 0.43
C ASN A 178 12.05 -20.94 -0.03
N LEU A 179 12.70 -20.23 -0.94
CA LEU A 179 12.16 -19.02 -1.57
C LEU A 179 10.88 -19.30 -2.38
N GLU A 180 10.86 -20.41 -3.15
CA GLU A 180 9.66 -20.84 -3.87
C GLU A 180 8.53 -21.18 -2.89
N LYS A 181 8.82 -21.93 -1.83
CA LYS A 181 7.86 -22.28 -0.78
C LYS A 181 7.31 -21.03 -0.09
N ALA A 182 8.17 -20.08 0.29
CA ALA A 182 7.78 -18.79 0.88
C ALA A 182 6.90 -17.97 -0.07
N LYS A 183 7.23 -17.92 -1.36
CA LYS A 183 6.41 -17.27 -2.39
C LYS A 183 5.02 -17.90 -2.49
N ASN A 184 4.92 -19.21 -2.43
CA ASN A 184 3.65 -19.92 -2.46
C ASN A 184 2.81 -19.63 -1.21
N ILE A 185 3.45 -19.49 -0.02
CA ILE A 185 2.78 -19.07 1.21
C ILE A 185 2.33 -17.59 1.08
N ALA A 186 3.15 -16.70 0.52
CA ALA A 186 2.74 -15.32 0.27
C ALA A 186 1.54 -15.23 -0.70
N MET A 187 1.47 -16.10 -1.70
CA MET A 187 0.29 -16.23 -2.58
C MET A 187 -0.95 -16.70 -1.81
N HIS A 188 -0.79 -17.62 -0.87
CA HIS A 188 -1.85 -18.05 0.03
C HIS A 188 -2.35 -16.90 0.90
N VAL A 189 -1.43 -16.14 1.54
CA VAL A 189 -1.77 -14.94 2.33
C VAL A 189 -2.54 -13.92 1.49
N ALA A 190 -2.11 -13.70 0.24
CA ALA A 190 -2.81 -12.81 -0.69
C ALA A 190 -4.27 -13.24 -0.93
N ALA A 191 -4.51 -14.53 -1.08
CA ALA A 191 -5.81 -15.10 -1.42
C ALA A 191 -6.74 -15.26 -0.21
N MET A 192 -6.20 -15.71 0.92
CA MET A 192 -7.00 -16.15 2.09
C MET A 192 -7.15 -15.08 3.17
N ASP A 193 -6.39 -13.98 3.08
CA ASP A 193 -6.50 -12.81 3.99
C ASP A 193 -6.47 -13.18 5.50
N PRO A 194 -5.47 -13.93 5.98
CA PRO A 194 -5.38 -14.28 7.39
C PRO A 194 -5.22 -13.00 8.24
N LYS A 195 -5.79 -13.00 9.43
CA LYS A 195 -5.71 -11.88 10.36
C LYS A 195 -4.57 -12.02 11.37
N TYR A 196 -4.20 -13.25 11.69
CA TYR A 196 -3.21 -13.61 12.69
C TYR A 196 -2.22 -14.59 12.09
N LEU A 197 -1.00 -14.64 12.63
CA LEU A 197 -0.05 -15.69 12.26
C LEU A 197 -0.50 -17.05 12.82
N SER A 198 -0.88 -17.08 14.10
CA SER A 198 -1.28 -18.28 14.82
C SER A 198 -2.30 -17.96 15.91
N GLU A 199 -2.87 -18.99 16.54
CA GLU A 199 -3.77 -18.86 17.69
C GLU A 199 -3.18 -18.01 18.83
N ALA A 200 -1.84 -18.02 19.01
CA ALA A 200 -1.17 -17.27 20.07
C ALA A 200 -1.27 -15.76 19.90
N GLU A 201 -1.54 -15.27 18.68
CA GLU A 201 -1.71 -13.82 18.40
C GLU A 201 -3.16 -13.37 18.56
N VAL A 202 -4.11 -14.28 18.63
CA VAL A 202 -5.52 -13.94 18.84
C VAL A 202 -5.70 -13.39 20.25
N THR A 203 -6.09 -12.13 20.35
CA THR A 203 -6.29 -11.52 21.67
C THR A 203 -7.50 -12.13 22.38
N THR A 204 -7.45 -12.15 23.72
CA THR A 204 -8.60 -12.61 24.52
C THR A 204 -9.87 -11.82 24.18
N ASN A 205 -9.72 -10.53 23.87
CA ASN A 205 -10.83 -9.64 23.54
C ASN A 205 -11.49 -10.04 22.20
N ASP A 206 -10.70 -10.33 21.17
CA ASP A 206 -11.20 -10.77 19.86
C ASP A 206 -11.90 -12.12 20.00
N LEU A 207 -11.29 -13.05 20.75
CA LEU A 207 -11.86 -14.39 20.96
C LEU A 207 -13.20 -14.31 21.73
N GLU A 208 -13.27 -13.50 22.78
CA GLU A 208 -14.52 -13.33 23.55
C GLU A 208 -15.60 -12.63 22.71
N HIS A 209 -15.23 -11.67 21.88
CA HIS A 209 -16.16 -11.02 20.95
C HIS A 209 -16.77 -12.00 19.96
N GLU A 210 -15.94 -12.84 19.33
CA GLU A 210 -16.40 -13.87 18.40
C GLU A 210 -17.27 -14.94 19.09
N LYS A 211 -16.90 -15.33 20.33
CA LYS A 211 -17.74 -16.24 21.15
C LYS A 211 -19.10 -15.65 21.46
N GLU A 212 -19.15 -14.35 21.80
CA GLU A 212 -20.41 -13.67 22.10
C GLU A 212 -21.32 -13.61 20.88
N ILE A 213 -20.77 -13.25 19.71
CA ILE A 213 -21.52 -13.27 18.44
C ILE A 213 -22.07 -14.66 18.15
N ALA A 214 -21.20 -15.67 18.25
CA ALA A 214 -21.58 -17.07 17.99
C ALA A 214 -22.65 -17.57 18.99
N ARG A 215 -22.56 -17.17 20.27
CA ARG A 215 -23.53 -17.51 21.31
C ARG A 215 -24.91 -16.92 20.98
N LYS A 216 -24.98 -15.63 20.68
CA LYS A 216 -26.24 -14.94 20.32
C LYS A 216 -26.92 -15.61 19.13
N GLN A 217 -26.15 -15.97 18.09
CA GLN A 217 -26.70 -16.69 16.93
C GLN A 217 -27.32 -18.03 17.32
N LEU A 218 -26.63 -18.81 18.18
CA LEU A 218 -27.13 -20.12 18.63
C LEU A 218 -28.35 -20.01 19.56
N GLU A 219 -28.43 -18.96 20.37
CA GLU A 219 -29.60 -18.64 21.21
C GLU A 219 -30.80 -18.28 20.34
N GLU A 220 -30.62 -17.46 19.30
CA GLU A 220 -31.65 -17.12 18.33
C GLU A 220 -32.15 -18.36 17.53
N GLU A 221 -31.27 -19.32 17.28
CA GLU A 221 -31.62 -20.63 16.72
C GLU A 221 -32.38 -21.53 17.71
N GLY A 222 -32.58 -21.11 18.95
CA GLY A 222 -33.28 -21.90 19.99
C GLY A 222 -32.48 -23.08 20.54
N LYS A 223 -31.15 -23.09 20.47
CA LYS A 223 -30.32 -24.16 21.00
C LYS A 223 -30.30 -24.13 22.55
N PRO A 224 -30.40 -25.30 23.23
CA PRO A 224 -30.24 -25.37 24.68
C PRO A 224 -28.86 -24.92 25.15
N ALA A 225 -28.76 -24.19 26.29
CA ALA A 225 -27.50 -23.64 26.80
C ALA A 225 -26.37 -24.68 26.93
N ALA A 226 -26.67 -25.91 27.40
CA ALA A 226 -25.69 -26.98 27.52
C ALA A 226 -25.12 -27.46 26.15
N ILE A 227 -25.87 -27.29 25.07
CA ILE A 227 -25.44 -27.61 23.71
C ILE A 227 -24.64 -26.45 23.13
N ILE A 228 -25.02 -25.20 23.42
CA ILE A 228 -24.33 -23.99 22.97
C ILE A 228 -22.85 -24.05 23.36
N GLU A 229 -22.50 -24.35 24.60
CA GLU A 229 -21.11 -24.41 25.06
C GLU A 229 -20.26 -25.44 24.26
N LYS A 230 -20.84 -26.59 23.91
CA LYS A 230 -20.15 -27.59 23.08
C LYS A 230 -19.94 -27.12 21.63
N ILE A 231 -20.94 -26.45 21.08
CA ILE A 231 -20.86 -25.92 19.72
C ILE A 231 -19.84 -24.76 19.66
N LEU A 232 -19.76 -23.88 20.68
CA LEU A 232 -18.81 -22.79 20.75
C LEU A 232 -17.36 -23.27 20.65
N VAL A 233 -17.00 -24.37 21.28
CA VAL A 233 -15.64 -24.94 21.15
C VAL A 233 -15.33 -25.26 19.67
N GLY A 234 -16.24 -25.91 18.95
CA GLY A 234 -16.07 -26.21 17.54
C GLY A 234 -16.04 -24.95 16.66
N LYS A 235 -16.86 -23.93 16.99
CA LYS A 235 -16.85 -22.64 16.27
C LYS A 235 -15.53 -21.89 16.49
N MET A 236 -14.93 -21.95 17.68
CA MET A 236 -13.63 -21.30 17.93
C MET A 236 -12.50 -22.01 17.21
N ASN A 237 -12.50 -23.35 17.17
CA ASN A 237 -11.52 -24.08 16.34
C ASN A 237 -11.63 -23.66 14.87
N LYS A 238 -12.85 -23.56 14.35
CA LYS A 238 -13.09 -23.08 12.99
C LYS A 238 -12.65 -21.63 12.78
N PHE A 239 -12.84 -20.76 13.77
CA PHE A 239 -12.34 -19.39 13.73
C PHE A 239 -10.81 -19.35 13.57
N TYR A 240 -10.06 -20.19 14.30
CA TYR A 240 -8.61 -20.30 14.14
C TYR A 240 -8.24 -20.82 12.75
N GLU A 241 -8.88 -21.90 12.29
CA GLU A 241 -8.67 -22.46 10.96
C GLU A 241 -8.94 -21.46 9.82
N GLU A 242 -9.83 -20.50 10.03
CA GLU A 242 -10.17 -19.47 9.02
C GLU A 242 -9.32 -18.21 9.12
N ASN A 243 -8.82 -17.86 10.30
CA ASN A 243 -8.17 -16.57 10.53
C ASN A 243 -6.68 -16.64 10.88
N CYS A 244 -6.15 -17.81 11.30
CA CYS A 244 -4.75 -17.98 11.65
C CYS A 244 -3.98 -18.60 10.48
N LEU A 245 -3.00 -17.91 9.93
CA LEU A 245 -2.27 -18.33 8.74
C LEU A 245 -1.75 -19.76 8.81
N VAL A 246 -1.10 -20.13 9.92
CA VAL A 246 -0.46 -21.44 10.05
C VAL A 246 -1.46 -22.59 10.13
N ASP A 247 -2.71 -22.31 10.55
CA ASP A 247 -3.79 -23.26 10.73
C ASP A 247 -4.73 -23.32 9.51
N GLN A 248 -4.69 -22.31 8.62
CA GLN A 248 -5.44 -22.32 7.37
C GLN A 248 -5.04 -23.50 6.49
N ILE A 249 -6.02 -24.13 5.84
CA ILE A 249 -5.74 -25.11 4.78
C ILE A 249 -5.03 -24.40 3.64
N TYR A 250 -3.86 -24.90 3.25
CA TYR A 250 -3.09 -24.32 2.16
C TYR A 250 -3.91 -24.30 0.86
N VAL A 251 -3.99 -23.15 0.22
CA VAL A 251 -4.92 -22.89 -0.90
C VAL A 251 -4.77 -23.84 -2.10
N ARG A 252 -3.61 -24.49 -2.25
CA ARG A 252 -3.33 -25.47 -3.31
C ARG A 252 -3.20 -26.89 -2.77
N ALA A 253 -3.58 -27.13 -1.52
CA ALA A 253 -3.50 -28.45 -0.92
C ALA A 253 -4.51 -29.42 -1.56
N GLU A 254 -4.04 -30.58 -1.99
CA GLU A 254 -4.90 -31.67 -2.49
C GLU A 254 -5.47 -32.52 -1.33
N ASN A 255 -4.77 -32.57 -0.20
CA ASN A 255 -5.02 -33.44 0.94
C ASN A 255 -5.34 -32.73 2.26
N LYS A 256 -5.82 -31.48 2.19
CA LYS A 256 -6.15 -30.62 3.35
C LYS A 256 -4.98 -30.33 4.30
N GLU A 257 -3.76 -30.36 3.81
CA GLU A 257 -2.62 -29.91 4.62
C GLU A 257 -2.74 -28.41 4.96
N THR A 258 -2.32 -28.06 6.18
CA THR A 258 -2.29 -26.67 6.62
C THR A 258 -1.06 -25.96 6.07
N VAL A 259 -1.05 -24.61 6.16
CA VAL A 259 0.13 -23.81 5.80
C VAL A 259 1.36 -24.25 6.62
N ALA A 260 1.20 -24.54 7.91
CA ALA A 260 2.28 -25.07 8.73
C ALA A 260 2.82 -26.41 8.22
N GLN A 261 1.95 -27.31 7.80
CA GLN A 261 2.35 -28.61 7.22
C GLN A 261 3.04 -28.43 5.87
N TYR A 262 2.52 -27.54 5.00
CA TYR A 262 3.15 -27.19 3.73
C TYR A 262 4.54 -26.57 3.93
N ALA A 263 4.71 -25.71 4.93
CA ALA A 263 6.01 -25.11 5.27
C ALA A 263 7.05 -26.18 5.66
N GLY A 264 6.64 -27.24 6.38
CA GLY A 264 7.51 -28.37 6.75
C GLY A 264 8.58 -27.96 7.75
N ASP A 265 9.87 -28.13 7.36
CA ASP A 265 11.01 -27.84 8.25
C ASP A 265 11.25 -26.36 8.50
N ILE A 266 10.77 -25.47 7.59
CA ILE A 266 10.84 -24.02 7.78
C ILE A 266 9.52 -23.51 8.35
N LYS A 267 9.60 -22.53 9.27
CA LYS A 267 8.41 -21.96 9.92
C LYS A 267 8.08 -20.58 9.36
N VAL A 268 6.80 -20.29 9.25
CA VAL A 268 6.34 -18.90 9.04
C VAL A 268 6.52 -18.15 10.37
N LEU A 269 7.24 -17.05 10.36
CA LEU A 269 7.55 -16.23 11.53
C LEU A 269 6.70 -14.96 11.59
N GLY A 270 6.20 -14.51 10.43
CA GLY A 270 5.36 -13.34 10.32
C GLY A 270 4.95 -13.07 8.89
N PHE A 271 4.01 -12.16 8.71
CA PHE A 271 3.61 -11.66 7.41
C PHE A 271 3.10 -10.22 7.49
N GLU A 272 3.21 -9.51 6.38
CA GLU A 272 2.56 -8.23 6.13
C GLU A 272 1.72 -8.34 4.86
N ARG A 273 0.51 -7.82 4.87
CA ARG A 273 -0.39 -7.82 3.73
C ARG A 273 -1.02 -6.45 3.55
N PHE A 274 -0.76 -5.81 2.41
CA PHE A 274 -1.36 -4.54 2.04
C PHE A 274 -2.23 -4.72 0.80
N LYS A 275 -3.46 -4.22 0.87
CA LYS A 275 -4.37 -4.10 -0.27
C LYS A 275 -4.66 -2.62 -0.47
N VAL A 276 -4.57 -2.16 -1.72
CA VAL A 276 -4.81 -0.75 -2.07
C VAL A 276 -6.19 -0.30 -1.62
N GLY A 277 -6.22 0.82 -0.88
CA GLY A 277 -7.46 1.46 -0.46
C GLY A 277 -8.23 0.73 0.64
N ASP A 278 -7.67 -0.33 1.21
CA ASP A 278 -8.29 -1.08 2.28
C ASP A 278 -8.60 -0.19 3.49
N GLY A 279 -9.86 -0.21 3.98
CA GLY A 279 -10.33 0.66 5.06
C GLY A 279 -10.53 2.13 4.68
N ILE A 280 -10.41 2.53 3.40
CA ILE A 280 -10.79 3.87 2.94
C ILE A 280 -12.24 3.83 2.45
N GLU A 281 -13.10 4.65 3.05
CA GLU A 281 -14.46 4.84 2.55
C GLU A 281 -14.40 5.54 1.18
N LYS A 282 -14.74 4.81 0.13
CA LYS A 282 -14.95 5.39 -1.19
C LYS A 282 -16.27 6.14 -1.15
N LYS A 283 -16.29 7.43 -1.56
CA LYS A 283 -17.56 8.05 -1.92
C LYS A 283 -18.16 7.22 -3.03
N GLU A 284 -19.36 6.68 -2.83
CA GLU A 284 -20.17 6.20 -3.93
C GLU A 284 -20.49 7.42 -4.80
N GLU A 285 -19.82 7.53 -5.93
CA GLU A 285 -20.19 8.51 -6.96
C GLU A 285 -21.50 8.00 -7.55
N ASP A 286 -22.61 8.59 -7.12
CA ASP A 286 -23.88 8.41 -7.80
C ASP A 286 -23.83 9.19 -9.13
N PHE A 287 -23.22 8.52 -10.12
CA PHE A 287 -23.06 9.08 -11.46
C PHE A 287 -24.40 9.53 -12.06
N ALA A 288 -25.50 8.90 -11.69
CA ALA A 288 -26.84 9.29 -12.11
C ALA A 288 -27.27 10.62 -11.47
N ALA A 289 -26.94 10.84 -10.19
CA ALA A 289 -27.22 12.10 -9.51
C ALA A 289 -26.32 13.25 -10.01
N GLU A 290 -25.04 12.98 -10.32
CA GLU A 290 -24.15 13.99 -10.91
C GLU A 290 -24.59 14.41 -12.33
N VAL A 291 -24.96 13.45 -13.17
CA VAL A 291 -25.49 13.74 -14.52
C VAL A 291 -26.82 14.50 -14.42
N ALA A 292 -27.71 14.12 -13.49
CA ALA A 292 -28.94 14.84 -13.26
C ALA A 292 -28.73 16.27 -12.77
N ALA A 293 -27.74 16.51 -11.91
CA ALA A 293 -27.36 17.84 -11.45
C ALA A 293 -26.78 18.72 -12.58
N GLN A 294 -26.02 18.14 -13.52
CA GLN A 294 -25.48 18.85 -14.67
C GLN A 294 -26.53 19.17 -15.75
N ILE A 295 -27.60 18.37 -15.85
CA ILE A 295 -28.68 18.61 -16.81
C ILE A 295 -29.65 19.67 -16.28
N ASN A 296 -29.83 19.80 -14.97
CA ASN A 296 -30.78 20.70 -14.31
C ASN A 296 -30.20 22.03 -13.81
N GLY A 297 -28.90 22.27 -13.98
CA GLY A 297 -28.16 23.50 -13.62
C GLY A 297 -27.72 24.25 -14.86
#